data_0dbe094289cc3aef8827bf20b25ec0bc
#
_entry.id   0dbe094289cc3aef8827bf20b25ec0bc
#
_cell.length_a   1.000
_cell.length_b   1.000
_cell.length_c   1.000
_cell.angle_alpha   90.00
_cell.angle_beta   90.00
_cell.angle_gamma   90.00
#
_symmetry.space_group_name_H-M   'P 1'
#
loop_
_entity.id
_entity.type
_entity.pdbx_description
1 polymer ?
#
loop_
_entity_poly.entity_id
_entity_poly.type
_entity_poly.pdbx_seq_one_letter_code
_entity_poly.pdbx_strand_id
1 'polypeptide(L)'
;APSFWLDGKCWDGVMNYDGFMEPVSWFLTGLEKHSDREDMSLKGNADVFFMMLKNALGKMHYDVALVSMIQLSNHDHSRFLTRTNGIVGRINTHRSEDASLGVKLEVMRQAIMMQLTLPGAPTVYYGDEVGVCGFTDPDSRRTYPWGNENLELLEYHRYMNRWHKVRKELKTGSLIKLISAAGAVCYARVLKDNVSVIVINTGEYAKKIDIPLYLTGMRDNAIISRVIYTNGTGYNVGRVTYENDNGYLNMEIEPHSGYLLVSENL
;
A
#
# COMPACT_ATOMS: atom_id res chain seq x y z
N ALA A 1 -20.48 -12.40 -10.40
CA ALA A 1 -19.43 -11.90 -9.51
C ALA A 1 -18.36 -12.98 -9.34
N PRO A 2 -17.06 -12.63 -9.26
CA PRO A 2 -15.99 -13.62 -9.09
C PRO A 2 -16.20 -14.49 -7.84
N SER A 3 -16.84 -13.96 -6.82
CA SER A 3 -17.18 -14.69 -5.58
C SER A 3 -17.96 -15.99 -5.77
N PHE A 4 -18.72 -16.12 -6.86
CA PHE A 4 -19.41 -17.37 -7.17
C PHE A 4 -18.45 -18.53 -7.47
N TRP A 5 -17.27 -18.24 -7.99
CA TRP A 5 -16.25 -19.23 -8.35
C TRP A 5 -15.19 -19.43 -7.25
N LEU A 6 -15.26 -18.64 -6.18
CA LEU A 6 -14.30 -18.63 -5.06
C LEU A 6 -14.85 -19.42 -3.86
N ASP A 7 -15.35 -20.62 -4.14
CA ASP A 7 -15.98 -21.51 -3.15
C ASP A 7 -15.04 -22.63 -2.65
N GLY A 8 -13.77 -22.58 -3.04
CA GLY A 8 -12.76 -23.59 -2.73
C GLY A 8 -12.87 -24.87 -3.59
N LYS A 9 -13.78 -24.90 -4.58
CA LYS A 9 -13.94 -26.03 -5.51
C LYS A 9 -13.49 -25.69 -6.92
N CYS A 10 -13.55 -24.41 -7.30
CA CYS A 10 -13.22 -23.94 -8.63
C CYS A 10 -11.92 -23.13 -8.62
N TRP A 11 -11.92 -21.97 -7.98
CA TRP A 11 -10.78 -21.08 -7.88
C TRP A 11 -10.41 -20.78 -6.42
N ASP A 12 -9.11 -20.70 -6.15
CA ASP A 12 -8.60 -20.38 -4.81
C ASP A 12 -8.46 -18.87 -4.60
N GLY A 13 -8.25 -18.10 -5.66
CA GLY A 13 -8.07 -16.65 -5.60
C GLY A 13 -8.26 -15.98 -6.95
N VAL A 14 -8.21 -14.66 -6.95
CA VAL A 14 -8.36 -13.80 -8.13
C VAL A 14 -7.29 -12.70 -8.15
N MET A 15 -7.17 -12.01 -9.29
CA MET A 15 -6.51 -10.70 -9.34
C MET A 15 -7.43 -9.68 -8.66
N ASN A 16 -7.04 -9.25 -7.46
CA ASN A 16 -7.89 -8.43 -6.59
C ASN A 16 -7.83 -6.94 -6.96
N TYR A 17 -8.38 -6.58 -8.11
CA TYR A 17 -8.42 -5.20 -8.57
C TYR A 17 -9.28 -4.32 -7.64
N ASP A 18 -10.50 -4.77 -7.35
CA ASP A 18 -11.46 -4.00 -6.55
C ASP A 18 -11.04 -3.87 -5.07
N GLY A 19 -10.33 -4.87 -4.54
CA GLY A 19 -9.90 -4.90 -3.13
C GLY A 19 -8.47 -4.41 -2.90
N PHE A 20 -7.74 -4.03 -3.95
CA PHE A 20 -6.39 -3.51 -3.78
C PHE A 20 -6.00 -2.47 -4.83
N MET A 21 -5.92 -2.84 -6.12
CA MET A 21 -5.35 -1.97 -7.14
C MET A 21 -6.12 -0.66 -7.29
N GLU A 22 -7.45 -0.74 -7.39
CA GLU A 22 -8.30 0.46 -7.54
C GLU A 22 -8.29 1.34 -6.27
N PRO A 23 -8.57 0.83 -5.06
CA PRO A 23 -8.58 1.70 -3.88
C PRO A 23 -7.21 2.34 -3.61
N VAL A 24 -6.10 1.62 -3.82
CA VAL A 24 -4.75 2.18 -3.65
C VAL A 24 -4.45 3.22 -4.71
N SER A 25 -4.79 2.96 -5.99
CA SER A 25 -4.57 3.91 -7.08
C SER A 25 -5.34 5.20 -6.86
N TRP A 26 -6.66 5.11 -6.61
CA TRP A 26 -7.50 6.28 -6.35
C TRP A 26 -7.02 7.08 -5.13
N PHE A 27 -6.74 6.41 -4.01
CA PHE A 27 -6.31 7.07 -2.78
C PHE A 27 -4.98 7.80 -2.93
N LEU A 28 -3.98 7.17 -3.57
CA LEU A 28 -2.65 7.74 -3.66
C LEU A 28 -2.49 8.72 -4.84
N THR A 29 -3.17 8.50 -5.96
CA THR A 29 -2.93 9.25 -7.19
C THR A 29 -4.13 10.05 -7.70
N GLY A 30 -5.35 9.66 -7.37
CA GLY A 30 -6.57 10.21 -8.00
C GLY A 30 -6.83 9.66 -9.40
N LEU A 31 -6.06 8.63 -9.84
CA LEU A 31 -6.23 7.98 -11.13
C LEU A 31 -6.71 6.53 -10.97
N GLU A 32 -7.53 6.07 -11.92
CA GLU A 32 -7.86 4.65 -12.03
C GLU A 32 -6.68 3.84 -12.60
N LYS A 33 -6.76 2.51 -12.57
CA LYS A 33 -5.64 1.60 -12.90
C LYS A 33 -5.09 1.70 -14.34
N HIS A 34 -5.86 2.19 -15.32
CA HIS A 34 -5.38 2.40 -16.70
C HIS A 34 -4.87 3.84 -16.94
N SER A 35 -5.07 4.76 -15.99
CA SER A 35 -4.90 6.20 -16.14
C SER A 35 -5.90 6.85 -17.13
N ASP A 36 -7.01 6.20 -17.44
CA ASP A 36 -8.01 6.75 -18.35
C ASP A 36 -8.91 7.79 -17.69
N ARG A 37 -9.09 7.70 -16.40
CA ARG A 37 -9.96 8.57 -15.63
C ARG A 37 -9.25 9.12 -14.42
N GLU A 38 -9.52 10.38 -14.15
CA GLU A 38 -9.10 11.11 -12.96
C GLU A 38 -10.33 11.46 -12.12
N ASP A 39 -10.20 11.31 -10.80
CA ASP A 39 -11.13 11.88 -9.83
C ASP A 39 -10.35 12.32 -8.59
N MET A 40 -10.03 13.60 -8.55
CA MET A 40 -9.24 14.18 -7.45
C MET A 40 -10.00 14.22 -6.12
N SER A 41 -11.33 14.04 -6.10
CA SER A 41 -12.09 13.90 -4.86
C SER A 41 -11.80 12.58 -4.13
N LEU A 42 -11.24 11.59 -4.82
CA LEU A 42 -10.84 10.31 -4.28
C LEU A 42 -9.39 10.32 -3.75
N LYS A 43 -8.55 11.23 -4.24
CA LYS A 43 -7.17 11.36 -3.78
C LYS A 43 -7.13 11.82 -2.32
N GLY A 44 -6.48 11.03 -1.48
CA GLY A 44 -6.43 11.27 -0.03
C GLY A 44 -7.76 11.08 0.70
N ASN A 45 -8.80 10.56 0.04
CA ASN A 45 -10.10 10.30 0.65
C ASN A 45 -10.08 8.95 1.39
N ALA A 46 -9.73 9.01 2.67
CA ALA A 46 -9.56 7.84 3.52
C ALA A 46 -10.88 7.05 3.74
N ASP A 47 -12.01 7.76 3.82
CA ASP A 47 -13.31 7.09 4.03
C ASP A 47 -13.71 6.27 2.82
N VAL A 48 -13.53 6.83 1.61
CA VAL A 48 -13.79 6.10 0.36
C VAL A 48 -12.82 4.94 0.21
N PHE A 49 -11.54 5.12 0.54
CA PHE A 49 -10.55 4.04 0.52
C PHE A 49 -10.98 2.85 1.38
N PHE A 50 -11.33 3.07 2.64
CA PHE A 50 -11.78 2.01 3.53
C PHE A 50 -13.13 1.42 3.12
N MET A 51 -14.03 2.22 2.57
CA MET A 51 -15.31 1.74 2.03
C MET A 51 -15.08 0.78 0.85
N MET A 52 -14.19 1.12 -0.08
CA MET A 52 -13.85 0.24 -1.21
C MET A 52 -13.24 -1.08 -0.73
N LEU A 53 -12.27 -1.03 0.20
CA LEU A 53 -11.69 -2.23 0.81
C LEU A 53 -12.75 -3.10 1.49
N LYS A 54 -13.59 -2.52 2.33
CA LYS A 54 -14.66 -3.23 3.03
C LYS A 54 -15.62 -3.90 2.06
N ASN A 55 -16.04 -3.19 1.02
CA ASN A 55 -16.97 -3.71 0.03
C ASN A 55 -16.36 -4.86 -0.80
N ALA A 56 -15.08 -4.78 -1.13
CA ALA A 56 -14.40 -5.84 -1.87
C ALA A 56 -14.14 -7.08 -1.02
N LEU A 57 -13.57 -6.90 0.18
CA LEU A 57 -13.28 -8.00 1.11
C LEU A 57 -14.56 -8.69 1.60
N GLY A 58 -15.66 -7.95 1.76
CA GLY A 58 -16.97 -8.50 2.15
C GLY A 58 -17.66 -9.36 1.09
N LYS A 59 -17.14 -9.42 -0.15
CA LYS A 59 -17.69 -10.24 -1.24
C LYS A 59 -17.08 -11.64 -1.32
N MET A 60 -16.09 -11.96 -0.51
CA MET A 60 -15.39 -13.25 -0.52
C MET A 60 -15.00 -13.68 0.89
N HIS A 61 -14.77 -14.98 1.09
CA HIS A 61 -14.18 -15.45 2.35
C HIS A 61 -12.82 -14.82 2.57
N TYR A 62 -12.49 -14.53 3.82
CA TYR A 62 -11.23 -13.85 4.15
C TYR A 62 -9.99 -14.64 3.71
N ASP A 63 -10.02 -15.97 3.83
CA ASP A 63 -8.92 -16.83 3.36
C ASP A 63 -8.69 -16.71 1.86
N VAL A 64 -9.76 -16.55 1.06
CA VAL A 64 -9.67 -16.27 -0.38
C VAL A 64 -9.03 -14.90 -0.63
N ALA A 65 -9.41 -13.89 0.16
CA ALA A 65 -8.80 -12.58 0.07
C ALA A 65 -7.28 -12.63 0.35
N LEU A 66 -6.85 -13.46 1.32
CA LEU A 66 -5.44 -13.60 1.70
C LEU A 66 -4.58 -14.24 0.60
N VAL A 67 -5.14 -15.09 -0.26
CA VAL A 67 -4.42 -15.74 -1.37
C VAL A 67 -4.67 -15.06 -2.73
N SER A 68 -5.58 -14.11 -2.79
CA SER A 68 -5.82 -13.32 -4.00
C SER A 68 -4.66 -12.37 -4.30
N MET A 69 -4.31 -12.25 -5.59
CA MET A 69 -3.18 -11.43 -6.03
C MET A 69 -3.44 -9.94 -5.78
N ILE A 70 -2.55 -9.30 -5.05
CA ILE A 70 -2.51 -7.84 -4.90
C ILE A 70 -1.27 -7.29 -5.61
N GLN A 71 -1.51 -6.48 -6.64
CA GLN A 71 -0.48 -5.98 -7.54
C GLN A 71 -0.69 -4.49 -7.83
N LEU A 72 0.40 -3.74 -7.89
CA LEU A 72 0.39 -2.31 -8.22
C LEU A 72 0.28 -2.10 -9.72
N SER A 73 0.95 -2.94 -10.49
CA SER A 73 0.98 -2.91 -11.95
C SER A 73 0.82 -4.31 -12.53
N ASN A 74 0.46 -4.38 -13.81
CA ASN A 74 0.53 -5.60 -14.62
C ASN A 74 0.71 -5.25 -16.11
N HIS A 75 0.61 -6.25 -16.97
CA HIS A 75 0.83 -6.11 -18.40
C HIS A 75 -0.30 -5.37 -19.16
N ASP A 76 -1.47 -5.17 -18.54
CA ASP A 76 -2.63 -4.50 -19.18
C ASP A 76 -2.75 -3.03 -18.73
N HIS A 77 -2.34 -2.75 -17.47
CA HIS A 77 -2.54 -1.45 -16.83
C HIS A 77 -1.30 -0.57 -16.93
N SER A 78 -1.48 0.73 -16.74
CA SER A 78 -0.32 1.63 -16.59
C SER A 78 0.49 1.24 -15.36
N ARG A 79 1.80 1.41 -15.43
CA ARG A 79 2.68 1.21 -14.27
C ARG A 79 2.27 2.14 -13.14
N PHE A 80 2.28 1.64 -11.90
CA PHE A 80 1.86 2.47 -10.75
C PHE A 80 2.72 3.73 -10.63
N LEU A 81 4.04 3.61 -10.83
CA LEU A 81 4.93 4.77 -10.79
C LEU A 81 4.52 5.83 -11.82
N THR A 82 4.14 5.44 -13.03
CA THR A 82 3.60 6.37 -14.05
C THR A 82 2.35 7.08 -13.55
N ARG A 83 1.40 6.38 -12.92
CA ARG A 83 0.19 7.01 -12.38
C ARG A 83 0.48 8.11 -11.36
N THR A 84 1.65 8.09 -10.69
CA THR A 84 2.04 9.10 -9.71
C THR A 84 2.29 10.47 -10.32
N ASN A 85 2.51 10.57 -11.65
CA ASN A 85 2.73 11.85 -12.35
C ASN A 85 1.43 12.61 -12.66
N GLY A 86 0.27 11.97 -12.51
CA GLY A 86 -1.03 12.60 -12.74
C GLY A 86 -1.43 12.75 -14.21
N ILE A 87 -0.69 12.17 -15.16
CA ILE A 87 -1.03 12.24 -16.59
C ILE A 87 -2.19 11.29 -16.89
N VAL A 88 -3.31 11.86 -17.37
CA VAL A 88 -4.49 11.10 -17.82
C VAL A 88 -4.32 10.71 -19.28
N GLY A 89 -4.46 9.42 -19.59
CA GLY A 89 -4.40 8.90 -20.95
C GLY A 89 -3.55 7.65 -21.10
N ARG A 90 -3.38 7.25 -22.35
CA ARG A 90 -2.67 6.01 -22.73
C ARG A 90 -1.55 6.33 -23.71
N ILE A 91 -0.78 5.30 -24.09
CA ILE A 91 0.32 5.42 -25.08
C ILE A 91 -0.15 5.96 -26.46
N ASN A 92 -1.40 5.78 -26.81
CA ASN A 92 -1.96 6.32 -28.06
C ASN A 92 -2.25 7.84 -28.02
N THR A 93 -2.24 8.45 -26.81
CA THR A 93 -2.48 9.89 -26.60
C THR A 93 -1.25 10.63 -26.10
N HIS A 94 -0.20 9.91 -25.73
CA HIS A 94 1.04 10.46 -25.17
C HIS A 94 2.25 9.78 -25.80
N ARG A 95 3.43 10.41 -25.67
CA ARG A 95 4.68 9.78 -26.03
C ARG A 95 5.13 8.84 -24.92
N SER A 96 5.87 7.80 -25.25
CA SER A 96 6.38 6.83 -24.27
C SER A 96 7.23 7.49 -23.17
N GLU A 97 7.99 8.55 -23.53
CA GLU A 97 8.83 9.30 -22.57
C GLU A 97 8.01 10.01 -21.51
N ASP A 98 6.78 10.43 -21.82
CA ASP A 98 5.91 11.17 -20.91
C ASP A 98 5.54 10.31 -19.68
N ALA A 99 5.57 8.98 -19.82
CA ALA A 99 5.27 8.04 -18.72
C ALA A 99 6.24 8.17 -17.52
N SER A 100 7.44 8.69 -17.72
CA SER A 100 8.47 8.86 -16.66
C SER A 100 8.63 10.29 -16.18
N LEU A 101 7.94 11.26 -16.79
CA LEU A 101 8.08 12.67 -16.40
C LEU A 101 7.32 12.96 -15.10
N GLY A 102 7.99 13.57 -14.12
CA GLY A 102 7.36 14.04 -12.89
C GLY A 102 6.83 12.94 -11.99
N VAL A 103 7.29 11.70 -12.13
CA VAL A 103 6.91 10.58 -11.24
C VAL A 103 7.38 10.82 -9.81
N LYS A 104 6.62 10.32 -8.83
CA LYS A 104 6.82 10.56 -7.41
C LYS A 104 7.21 9.27 -6.69
N LEU A 105 8.49 9.13 -6.35
CA LEU A 105 9.01 7.94 -5.68
C LEU A 105 8.47 7.79 -4.26
N GLU A 106 8.17 8.88 -3.56
CA GLU A 106 7.54 8.86 -2.24
C GLU A 106 6.15 8.19 -2.30
N VAL A 107 5.37 8.46 -3.35
CA VAL A 107 4.06 7.82 -3.55
C VAL A 107 4.22 6.34 -3.91
N MET A 108 5.24 6.00 -4.70
CA MET A 108 5.57 4.59 -4.99
C MET A 108 5.95 3.83 -3.72
N ARG A 109 6.77 4.42 -2.82
CA ARG A 109 7.12 3.79 -1.54
C ARG A 109 5.92 3.59 -0.63
N GLN A 110 4.98 4.55 -0.61
CA GLN A 110 3.70 4.38 0.10
C GLN A 110 2.89 3.20 -0.47
N ALA A 111 2.81 3.09 -1.80
CA ALA A 111 2.10 2.00 -2.46
C ALA A 111 2.72 0.62 -2.19
N ILE A 112 4.05 0.51 -2.22
CA ILE A 112 4.78 -0.72 -1.86
C ILE A 112 4.50 -1.09 -0.40
N MET A 113 4.49 -0.10 0.53
CA MET A 113 4.14 -0.37 1.93
C MET A 113 2.72 -0.92 2.04
N MET A 114 1.75 -0.33 1.34
CA MET A 114 0.38 -0.83 1.32
C MET A 114 0.29 -2.24 0.69
N GLN A 115 1.00 -2.50 -0.40
CA GLN A 115 1.02 -3.82 -1.05
C GLN A 115 1.54 -4.93 -0.12
N LEU A 116 2.57 -4.64 0.66
CA LEU A 116 3.19 -5.64 1.53
C LEU A 116 2.57 -5.72 2.93
N THR A 117 1.48 -4.96 3.17
CA THR A 117 0.81 -4.93 4.47
C THR A 117 -0.70 -5.11 4.42
N LEU A 118 -1.37 -4.80 3.31
CA LEU A 118 -2.80 -5.09 3.13
C LEU A 118 -3.04 -6.60 2.92
N PRO A 119 -4.28 -7.10 3.17
CA PRO A 119 -4.61 -8.51 2.92
C PRO A 119 -4.47 -8.89 1.45
N GLY A 120 -3.78 -9.99 1.19
CA GLY A 120 -3.59 -10.56 -0.14
C GLY A 120 -2.22 -11.20 -0.33
N ALA A 121 -1.99 -11.79 -1.49
CA ALA A 121 -0.70 -12.30 -1.93
C ALA A 121 0.04 -11.22 -2.73
N PRO A 122 1.05 -10.54 -2.15
CA PRO A 122 1.79 -9.50 -2.85
C PRO A 122 2.43 -10.04 -4.13
N THR A 123 2.05 -9.47 -5.26
CA THR A 123 2.52 -9.89 -6.58
C THR A 123 3.21 -8.72 -7.26
N VAL A 124 4.51 -8.82 -7.41
CA VAL A 124 5.34 -7.79 -8.06
C VAL A 124 5.33 -8.01 -9.56
N TYR A 125 4.85 -7.04 -10.32
CA TYR A 125 5.09 -7.00 -11.74
C TYR A 125 6.52 -6.55 -11.98
N TYR A 126 7.30 -7.34 -12.75
CA TYR A 126 8.73 -7.09 -12.94
C TYR A 126 9.02 -5.61 -13.28
N GLY A 127 10.02 -5.05 -12.64
CA GLY A 127 10.44 -3.67 -12.85
C GLY A 127 9.75 -2.65 -11.93
N ASP A 128 8.62 -2.96 -11.29
CA ASP A 128 8.03 -2.06 -10.28
C ASP A 128 9.00 -1.82 -9.13
N GLU A 129 9.78 -2.85 -8.76
CA GLU A 129 10.77 -2.80 -7.68
C GLU A 129 11.99 -1.91 -8.01
N VAL A 130 12.18 -1.56 -9.28
CA VAL A 130 13.30 -0.74 -9.76
C VAL A 130 12.86 0.53 -10.50
N GLY A 131 11.55 0.85 -10.45
CA GLY A 131 11.04 2.12 -10.95
C GLY A 131 10.76 2.15 -12.45
N VAL A 132 10.44 1.01 -13.08
CA VAL A 132 10.01 0.99 -14.48
C VAL A 132 8.69 1.73 -14.62
N CYS A 133 8.65 2.68 -15.57
CA CYS A 133 7.46 3.42 -15.97
C CYS A 133 6.87 2.84 -17.26
N GLY A 134 5.61 3.18 -17.56
CA GLY A 134 4.93 2.83 -18.80
C GLY A 134 3.43 3.10 -18.70
N PHE A 135 2.84 3.58 -19.78
CA PHE A 135 1.39 3.63 -19.93
C PHE A 135 0.83 2.20 -20.09
N THR A 136 -0.43 2.06 -20.42
CA THR A 136 -1.07 0.74 -20.65
C THR A 136 -0.40 -0.05 -21.76
N ASP A 137 -0.77 -1.32 -21.94
CA ASP A 137 -0.28 -2.19 -23.00
C ASP A 137 -0.23 -1.45 -24.37
N PRO A 138 0.87 -1.56 -25.14
CA PRO A 138 2.09 -2.36 -24.90
C PRO A 138 3.17 -1.65 -24.07
N ASP A 139 3.03 -0.38 -23.73
CA ASP A 139 4.08 0.44 -23.08
C ASP A 139 4.41 -0.02 -21.65
N SER A 140 3.47 -0.65 -20.95
CA SER A 140 3.71 -1.26 -19.63
C SER A 140 4.72 -2.43 -19.66
N ARG A 141 5.00 -2.99 -20.84
CA ARG A 141 5.88 -4.16 -21.06
C ARG A 141 7.32 -3.77 -21.42
N ARG A 142 7.80 -2.61 -20.97
CA ARG A 142 9.19 -2.18 -21.21
C ARG A 142 10.17 -3.19 -20.64
N THR A 143 11.37 -3.26 -21.24
CA THR A 143 12.45 -4.12 -20.75
C THR A 143 12.89 -3.74 -19.34
N TYR A 144 13.38 -4.73 -18.59
CA TYR A 144 14.00 -4.50 -17.30
C TYR A 144 15.30 -3.70 -17.48
N PRO A 145 15.55 -2.66 -16.68
CA PRO A 145 16.67 -1.73 -16.88
C PRO A 145 17.98 -2.27 -16.28
N TRP A 146 18.47 -3.40 -16.78
CA TRP A 146 19.69 -4.03 -16.29
C TRP A 146 20.89 -3.06 -16.28
N GLY A 147 21.49 -2.89 -15.10
CA GLY A 147 22.62 -1.96 -14.87
C GLY A 147 22.20 -0.51 -14.66
N ASN A 148 20.91 -0.18 -14.74
CA ASN A 148 20.33 1.15 -14.51
C ASN A 148 19.12 1.10 -13.55
N GLU A 149 19.14 0.15 -12.63
CA GLU A 149 18.10 -0.03 -11.63
C GLU A 149 18.07 1.15 -10.63
N ASN A 150 16.88 1.55 -10.20
CA ASN A 150 16.76 2.40 -9.02
C ASN A 150 17.06 1.57 -7.76
N LEU A 151 18.32 1.59 -7.33
CA LEU A 151 18.80 0.77 -6.21
C LEU A 151 18.18 1.19 -4.87
N GLU A 152 17.84 2.46 -4.67
CA GLU A 152 17.16 2.93 -3.46
C GLU A 152 15.77 2.29 -3.33
N LEU A 153 15.00 2.31 -4.41
CA LEU A 153 13.66 1.69 -4.45
C LEU A 153 13.73 0.17 -4.30
N LEU A 154 14.74 -0.47 -4.93
CA LEU A 154 14.97 -1.90 -4.83
C LEU A 154 15.27 -2.33 -3.39
N GLU A 155 16.14 -1.60 -2.70
CA GLU A 155 16.46 -1.89 -1.29
C GLU A 155 15.26 -1.64 -0.38
N TYR A 156 14.50 -0.57 -0.59
CA TYR A 156 13.26 -0.32 0.13
C TYR A 156 12.29 -1.51 -0.03
N HIS A 157 12.11 -1.99 -1.27
CA HIS A 157 11.26 -3.12 -1.56
C HIS A 157 11.74 -4.41 -0.86
N ARG A 158 13.07 -4.63 -0.82
CA ARG A 158 13.68 -5.74 -0.09
C ARG A 158 13.41 -5.67 1.41
N TYR A 159 13.53 -4.49 2.03
CA TYR A 159 13.21 -4.27 3.45
C TYR A 159 11.75 -4.56 3.75
N MET A 160 10.84 -4.04 2.96
CA MET A 160 9.41 -4.30 3.11
C MET A 160 9.08 -5.79 2.97
N ASN A 161 9.68 -6.48 1.98
CA ASN A 161 9.52 -7.92 1.81
C ASN A 161 10.02 -8.74 3.00
N ARG A 162 11.14 -8.34 3.63
CA ARG A 162 11.64 -9.00 4.85
C ARG A 162 10.60 -8.92 5.97
N TRP A 163 10.02 -7.76 6.20
CA TRP A 163 8.98 -7.58 7.22
C TRP A 163 7.74 -8.39 6.90
N HIS A 164 7.26 -8.38 5.66
CA HIS A 164 6.15 -9.23 5.23
C HIS A 164 6.43 -10.73 5.48
N LYS A 165 7.64 -11.20 5.22
CA LYS A 165 8.01 -12.61 5.44
C LYS A 165 8.06 -13.00 6.90
N VAL A 166 8.61 -12.17 7.78
CA VAL A 166 8.81 -12.52 9.19
C VAL A 166 7.59 -12.28 10.05
N ARG A 167 6.74 -11.30 9.71
CA ARG A 167 5.54 -10.94 10.48
C ARG A 167 4.33 -11.73 10.00
N LYS A 168 3.89 -12.68 10.83
CA LYS A 168 2.76 -13.58 10.49
C LYS A 168 1.45 -12.82 10.29
N GLU A 169 1.21 -11.79 11.09
CA GLU A 169 0.02 -10.94 11.00
C GLU A 169 -0.08 -10.23 9.66
N LEU A 170 1.03 -9.89 8.99
CA LEU A 170 0.99 -9.30 7.65
C LEU A 170 0.51 -10.27 6.59
N LYS A 171 0.65 -11.59 6.83
CA LYS A 171 0.19 -12.65 5.93
C LYS A 171 -1.25 -13.06 6.20
N THR A 172 -1.57 -13.40 7.44
CA THR A 172 -2.84 -14.04 7.81
C THR A 172 -3.63 -13.30 8.89
N GLY A 173 -3.12 -12.16 9.39
CA GLY A 173 -3.80 -11.38 10.43
C GLY A 173 -5.03 -10.65 9.92
N SER A 174 -5.93 -10.32 10.82
CA SER A 174 -7.09 -9.48 10.54
C SER A 174 -6.69 -8.05 10.18
N LEU A 175 -7.47 -7.40 9.32
CA LEU A 175 -7.34 -5.98 9.00
C LEU A 175 -8.26 -5.16 9.92
N ILE A 176 -7.70 -4.20 10.64
CA ILE A 176 -8.44 -3.29 11.54
C ILE A 176 -8.20 -1.86 11.09
N LYS A 177 -9.27 -1.12 10.78
CA LYS A 177 -9.19 0.32 10.55
C LYS A 177 -8.99 1.03 11.89
N LEU A 178 -7.95 1.87 12.00
CA LEU A 178 -7.66 2.67 13.18
C LEU A 178 -8.01 4.14 12.97
N ILE A 179 -7.52 4.78 11.90
CA ILE A 179 -7.80 6.18 11.58
C ILE A 179 -8.20 6.32 10.11
N SER A 180 -9.23 7.17 9.90
CA SER A 180 -9.65 7.66 8.61
C SER A 180 -9.72 9.18 8.71
N ALA A 181 -8.78 9.88 8.09
CA ALA A 181 -8.71 11.34 8.09
C ALA A 181 -8.36 11.83 6.68
N ALA A 182 -8.70 13.07 6.36
CA ALA A 182 -8.37 13.65 5.06
C ALA A 182 -6.86 13.53 4.78
N GLY A 183 -6.48 12.84 3.71
CA GLY A 183 -5.11 12.58 3.31
C GLY A 183 -4.35 11.56 4.19
N ALA A 184 -4.99 10.96 5.21
CA ALA A 184 -4.28 10.00 6.07
C ALA A 184 -5.11 8.76 6.39
N VAL A 185 -4.50 7.59 6.28
CA VAL A 185 -5.07 6.32 6.72
C VAL A 185 -4.16 5.68 7.74
N CYS A 186 -4.76 5.08 8.77
CA CYS A 186 -4.06 4.19 9.68
C CYS A 186 -4.85 2.89 9.82
N TYR A 187 -4.17 1.77 9.68
CA TYR A 187 -4.75 0.44 9.87
C TYR A 187 -3.75 -0.48 10.56
N ALA A 188 -4.27 -1.52 11.19
CA ALA A 188 -3.47 -2.58 11.79
C ALA A 188 -3.70 -3.93 11.11
N ARG A 189 -2.68 -4.77 11.13
CA ARG A 189 -2.78 -6.20 10.92
C ARG A 189 -2.54 -6.88 12.27
N VAL A 190 -3.46 -7.75 12.65
CA VAL A 190 -3.46 -8.37 13.99
C VAL A 190 -3.59 -9.88 13.88
N LEU A 191 -2.69 -10.61 14.53
CA LEU A 191 -2.76 -12.07 14.68
C LEU A 191 -2.30 -12.44 16.09
N LYS A 192 -3.26 -12.77 16.96
CA LYS A 192 -3.01 -12.97 18.40
C LYS A 192 -2.32 -11.74 18.99
N ASP A 193 -1.16 -11.92 19.63
CA ASP A 193 -0.38 -10.84 20.25
C ASP A 193 0.53 -10.08 19.26
N ASN A 194 0.57 -10.51 17.98
CA ASN A 194 1.35 -9.81 16.96
C ASN A 194 0.51 -8.71 16.31
N VAL A 195 1.00 -7.49 16.41
CA VAL A 195 0.38 -6.30 15.81
C VAL A 195 1.39 -5.58 14.92
N SER A 196 0.97 -5.27 13.70
CA SER A 196 1.66 -4.33 12.82
C SER A 196 0.71 -3.18 12.52
N VAL A 197 1.16 -1.95 12.75
CA VAL A 197 0.40 -0.72 12.47
C VAL A 197 1.04 0.00 11.30
N ILE A 198 0.21 0.39 10.34
CA ILE A 198 0.62 1.08 9.13
C ILE A 198 -0.05 2.44 9.10
N VAL A 199 0.73 3.49 8.89
CA VAL A 199 0.25 4.86 8.74
C VAL A 199 0.71 5.38 7.39
N ILE A 200 -0.20 5.94 6.60
CA ILE A 200 0.11 6.62 5.34
C ILE A 200 -0.47 8.02 5.40
N ASN A 201 0.35 9.03 5.16
CA ASN A 201 -0.07 10.42 4.97
C ASN A 201 0.27 10.87 3.55
N THR A 202 -0.75 11.07 2.73
CA THR A 202 -0.63 11.61 1.36
C THR A 202 -0.72 13.13 1.31
N GLY A 203 -1.00 13.76 2.47
CA GLY A 203 -1.19 15.21 2.57
C GLY A 203 0.12 15.98 2.49
N GLU A 204 -0.01 17.25 2.14
CA GLU A 204 1.10 18.23 2.01
C GLU A 204 1.60 18.76 3.38
N TYR A 205 0.94 18.41 4.47
CA TYR A 205 1.24 18.94 5.81
C TYR A 205 1.46 17.82 6.80
N ALA A 206 2.31 18.08 7.80
CA ALA A 206 2.45 17.23 8.97
C ALA A 206 1.16 17.23 9.79
N LYS A 207 0.86 16.11 10.43
CA LYS A 207 -0.33 15.91 11.25
C LYS A 207 0.02 15.25 12.57
N LYS A 208 -0.57 15.73 13.66
CA LYS A 208 -0.58 15.01 14.93
C LYS A 208 -1.77 14.05 14.92
N ILE A 209 -1.54 12.81 15.26
CA ILE A 209 -2.55 11.77 15.31
C ILE A 209 -2.44 10.96 16.60
N ASP A 210 -3.60 10.54 17.08
CA ASP A 210 -3.74 9.67 18.24
C ASP A 210 -4.24 8.31 17.73
N ILE A 211 -3.33 7.35 17.61
CA ILE A 211 -3.63 6.02 17.07
C ILE A 211 -4.28 5.18 18.18
N PRO A 212 -5.52 4.71 18.03
CA PRO A 212 -6.25 3.94 19.05
C PRO A 212 -5.74 2.47 19.06
N LEU A 213 -4.60 2.21 19.70
CA LEU A 213 -4.00 0.88 19.80
C LEU A 213 -4.88 -0.12 20.56
N TYR A 214 -5.74 0.37 21.47
CA TYR A 214 -6.69 -0.50 22.19
C TYR A 214 -7.59 -1.31 21.26
N LEU A 215 -7.88 -0.83 20.04
CA LEU A 215 -8.64 -1.57 19.02
C LEU A 215 -7.92 -2.82 18.52
N THR A 216 -6.61 -2.90 18.71
CA THR A 216 -5.78 -4.05 18.30
C THR A 216 -5.69 -5.14 19.35
N GLY A 217 -6.19 -4.88 20.57
CA GLY A 217 -6.02 -5.75 21.73
C GLY A 217 -4.65 -5.67 22.39
N MET A 218 -3.81 -4.71 21.99
CA MET A 218 -2.53 -4.47 22.69
C MET A 218 -2.80 -4.02 24.14
N ARG A 219 -1.99 -4.56 25.06
CA ARG A 219 -2.04 -4.17 26.47
C ARG A 219 -1.53 -2.74 26.67
N ASP A 220 -2.03 -2.07 27.70
CA ASP A 220 -1.44 -0.81 28.15
C ASP A 220 0.03 -1.01 28.49
N ASN A 221 0.86 -0.01 28.21
CA ASN A 221 2.32 -0.03 28.34
C ASN A 221 3.04 -1.05 27.44
N ALA A 222 2.33 -1.70 26.49
CA ALA A 222 3.00 -2.52 25.49
C ALA A 222 3.86 -1.65 24.56
N ILE A 223 4.99 -2.21 24.18
CA ILE A 223 5.96 -1.51 23.32
C ILE A 223 5.62 -1.76 21.84
N ILE A 224 5.64 -0.70 21.07
CA ILE A 224 5.56 -0.76 19.60
C ILE A 224 6.73 0.00 18.99
N SER A 225 7.37 -0.56 17.99
CA SER A 225 8.54 0.04 17.34
C SER A 225 8.27 0.38 15.88
N ARG A 226 8.57 1.62 15.48
CA ARG A 226 8.72 1.97 14.08
C ARG A 226 9.96 1.28 13.53
N VAL A 227 9.78 0.52 12.47
CA VAL A 227 10.86 -0.27 11.83
C VAL A 227 11.15 0.17 10.41
N ILE A 228 10.20 0.86 9.76
CA ILE A 228 10.38 1.53 8.48
C ILE A 228 9.62 2.85 8.51
N TYR A 229 10.25 3.85 7.96
CA TYR A 229 9.69 5.17 7.70
C TYR A 229 10.09 5.63 6.31
N THR A 230 9.17 6.26 5.57
CA THR A 230 9.43 6.88 4.26
C THR A 230 8.75 8.23 4.18
N ASN A 231 9.36 9.16 3.44
CA ASN A 231 8.83 10.49 3.14
C ASN A 231 9.28 10.98 1.75
N GLY A 232 9.13 12.27 1.46
CA GLY A 232 9.53 12.88 0.19
C GLY A 232 11.01 12.74 -0.16
N THR A 233 11.90 12.57 0.84
CA THR A 233 13.35 12.53 0.64
C THR A 233 13.96 11.13 0.56
N GLY A 234 13.21 10.09 0.95
CA GLY A 234 13.71 8.73 0.94
C GLY A 234 13.06 7.85 2.01
N TYR A 235 13.81 6.91 2.55
CA TYR A 235 13.34 6.04 3.62
C TYR A 235 14.41 5.82 4.70
N ASN A 236 13.97 5.38 5.87
CA ASN A 236 14.82 5.06 7.01
C ASN A 236 14.34 3.77 7.67
N VAL A 237 15.27 2.88 8.02
CA VAL A 237 15.02 1.60 8.70
C VAL A 237 15.49 1.60 10.14
N GLY A 238 15.85 2.77 10.67
CA GLY A 238 16.20 2.95 12.07
C GLY A 238 14.99 2.69 12.98
N ARG A 239 15.22 1.86 14.00
CA ARG A 239 14.18 1.54 14.99
C ARG A 239 13.96 2.73 15.94
N VAL A 240 12.69 3.09 16.13
CA VAL A 240 12.24 4.04 17.15
C VAL A 240 11.13 3.41 17.94
N THR A 241 11.30 3.35 19.25
CA THR A 241 10.37 2.68 20.16
C THR A 241 9.40 3.67 20.77
N TYR A 242 8.16 3.27 20.89
CA TYR A 242 7.07 4.01 21.53
C TYR A 242 6.39 3.12 22.56
N GLU A 243 5.84 3.76 23.59
CA GLU A 243 4.99 3.10 24.57
C GLU A 243 3.52 3.33 24.23
N ASN A 244 2.68 2.33 24.46
CA ASN A 244 1.24 2.44 24.41
C ASN A 244 0.76 3.15 25.69
N ASP A 245 0.32 4.39 25.57
CA ASP A 245 -0.17 5.19 26.70
C ASP A 245 -1.70 5.10 26.77
N ASN A 246 -2.21 4.36 27.77
CA ASN A 246 -3.66 4.17 27.99
C ASN A 246 -4.43 3.74 26.73
N GLY A 247 -3.83 2.87 25.92
CA GLY A 247 -4.44 2.36 24.70
C GLY A 247 -4.22 3.24 23.45
N TYR A 248 -3.42 4.31 23.56
CA TYR A 248 -3.14 5.22 22.44
C TYR A 248 -1.65 5.37 22.15
N LEU A 249 -1.34 5.63 20.89
CA LEU A 249 -0.03 6.11 20.46
C LEU A 249 -0.19 7.50 19.84
N ASN A 250 0.39 8.49 20.49
CA ASN A 250 0.50 9.85 19.97
C ASN A 250 1.73 9.98 19.09
N MET A 251 1.57 10.42 17.86
CA MET A 251 2.69 10.69 16.97
C MET A 251 2.41 11.83 15.99
N GLU A 252 3.47 12.47 15.55
CA GLU A 252 3.42 13.40 14.43
C GLU A 252 3.86 12.66 13.17
N ILE A 253 3.05 12.77 12.12
CA ILE A 253 3.31 12.17 10.81
C ILE A 253 3.66 13.26 9.81
N GLU A 254 4.76 13.08 9.09
CA GLU A 254 5.24 14.04 8.08
C GLU A 254 4.38 14.03 6.81
N PRO A 255 4.48 15.08 5.97
CA PRO A 255 3.86 15.07 4.65
C PRO A 255 4.40 13.93 3.78
N HIS A 256 3.57 13.39 2.88
CA HIS A 256 3.94 12.34 1.93
C HIS A 256 4.70 11.16 2.57
N SER A 257 4.27 10.75 3.76
CA SER A 257 5.02 9.77 4.57
C SER A 257 4.29 8.44 4.73
N GLY A 258 5.06 7.41 5.08
CA GLY A 258 4.57 6.10 5.44
C GLY A 258 5.37 5.53 6.61
N TYR A 259 4.67 4.85 7.52
CA TYR A 259 5.26 4.26 8.72
C TYR A 259 4.80 2.82 8.87
N LEU A 260 5.74 1.92 9.12
CA LEU A 260 5.46 0.57 9.58
C LEU A 260 5.95 0.46 11.04
N LEU A 261 5.00 0.21 11.93
CA LEU A 261 5.26 -0.05 13.34
C LEU A 261 4.89 -1.50 13.67
N VAL A 262 5.65 -2.13 14.53
CA VAL A 262 5.43 -3.54 14.92
C VAL A 262 5.46 -3.68 16.43
N SER A 263 4.53 -4.48 16.99
CA SER A 263 4.56 -4.83 18.41
C SER A 263 5.86 -5.58 18.74
N GLU A 264 6.47 -5.23 19.88
CA GLU A 264 7.52 -6.01 20.47
C GLU A 264 6.87 -7.08 21.35
N ASN A 265 7.08 -8.34 21.01
CA ASN A 265 6.66 -9.43 21.89
C ASN A 265 7.63 -9.46 23.06
N LEU A 266 7.11 -9.22 24.26
CA LEU A 266 7.78 -9.50 25.51
C LEU A 266 7.83 -11.01 25.77
#